data_c906b8d7c935787b6fae99d188d1f1d3
#
_entry.id   c906b8d7c935787b6fae99d188d1f1d3
#
_cell.length_a   1.000
_cell.length_b   1.000
_cell.length_c   1.000
_cell.angle_alpha   90.00
_cell.angle_beta   90.00
_cell.angle_gamma   90.00
#
_symmetry.space_group_name_H-M   'P 1'
#
loop_
_entity.id
_entity.type
_entity.pdbx_description
1 polymer ?
#
loop_
_entity_poly.entity_id
_entity_poly.type
_entity_poly.pdbx_seq_one_letter_code
_entity_poly.pdbx_strand_id
1 'polypeptide(L)'
;MSTAKIEEWLAQHNIDEIECLVPDPAGTPRGKILPTRKFLKGIGNTSMRLPEDIFILTVTGKYSWQDSPVSDASGDVYLVPDVSTLKLVPWHANPTAQVICDTFYLNGDPVDIAPRHVLKHVLQLYAKQGWKPIVAPELEFYLVKKNLDADYPLEAPVGTSGRAEKVGQAYGIDAANEYDPIVEDIYDFCEAQEIDIDTISHESGPAQLEINFNHGDPLELADQVFLFKRTVRQAALKHDVYATFMAKPHQDEPGSSMHLHQSLLDLKTGTNLF
;
A
#
# COMPACT_ATOMS: atom_id res chain seq x y z
N MET A 1 -0.45 19.57 -7.82
CA MET A 1 0.51 20.64 -7.40
C MET A 1 1.30 21.13 -8.60
N SER A 2 1.74 22.42 -8.62
CA SER A 2 2.74 22.88 -9.60
C SER A 2 4.15 22.42 -9.20
N THR A 3 5.10 22.33 -10.14
CA THR A 3 6.51 21.97 -9.85
C THR A 3 7.10 22.84 -8.74
N ALA A 4 6.81 24.15 -8.73
CA ALA A 4 7.28 25.06 -7.68
C ALA A 4 6.76 24.67 -6.28
N LYS A 5 5.51 24.24 -6.16
CA LYS A 5 4.94 23.77 -4.88
C LYS A 5 5.56 22.44 -4.43
N ILE A 6 5.93 21.58 -5.36
CA ILE A 6 6.65 20.32 -5.06
C ILE A 6 8.04 20.64 -4.53
N GLU A 7 8.78 21.56 -5.20
CA GLU A 7 10.08 22.02 -4.75
C GLU A 7 10.03 22.64 -3.35
N GLU A 8 9.03 23.49 -3.08
CA GLU A 8 8.81 24.11 -1.78
C GLU A 8 8.55 23.05 -0.69
N TRP A 9 7.65 22.08 -0.96
CA TRP A 9 7.33 21.00 -0.03
C TRP A 9 8.57 20.15 0.29
N LEU A 10 9.34 19.74 -0.73
CA LEU A 10 10.55 18.96 -0.56
C LEU A 10 11.63 19.72 0.24
N ALA A 11 11.78 21.02 -0.02
CA ALA A 11 12.70 21.87 0.73
C ALA A 11 12.27 22.08 2.18
N GLN A 12 10.97 22.28 2.44
CA GLN A 12 10.42 22.44 3.78
C GLN A 12 10.68 21.20 4.66
N HIS A 13 10.62 20.00 4.09
CA HIS A 13 10.86 18.75 4.80
C HIS A 13 12.32 18.26 4.70
N ASN A 14 13.21 19.05 4.08
CA ASN A 14 14.63 18.71 3.87
C ASN A 14 14.82 17.34 3.18
N ILE A 15 13.98 17.01 2.20
CA ILE A 15 13.99 15.68 1.57
C ILE A 15 15.25 15.46 0.74
N ASP A 16 16.02 14.42 1.08
CA ASP A 16 17.23 14.01 0.37
C ASP A 16 16.95 13.14 -0.83
N GLU A 17 15.97 12.24 -0.71
CA GLU A 17 15.63 11.27 -1.75
C GLU A 17 14.13 10.96 -1.80
N ILE A 18 13.66 10.53 -2.97
CA ILE A 18 12.27 10.19 -3.23
C ILE A 18 12.16 8.76 -3.77
N GLU A 19 11.33 7.98 -3.15
CA GLU A 19 10.91 6.67 -3.64
C GLU A 19 9.74 6.82 -4.60
N CYS A 20 10.01 6.62 -5.90
CA CYS A 20 8.98 6.60 -6.94
C CYS A 20 8.39 5.20 -7.02
N LEU A 21 7.18 5.03 -6.53
CA LEU A 21 6.52 3.74 -6.35
C LEU A 21 5.53 3.45 -7.48
N VAL A 22 5.52 2.21 -7.96
CA VAL A 22 4.53 1.68 -8.89
C VAL A 22 3.93 0.42 -8.27
N PRO A 23 2.62 0.35 -7.99
CA PRO A 23 1.99 -0.87 -7.54
C PRO A 23 1.95 -1.89 -8.68
N ASP A 24 2.49 -3.10 -8.43
CA ASP A 24 2.32 -4.23 -9.35
C ASP A 24 0.99 -4.98 -9.07
N PRO A 25 0.58 -5.95 -9.91
CA PRO A 25 -0.67 -6.72 -9.69
C PRO A 25 -0.71 -7.51 -8.38
N ALA A 26 0.44 -7.79 -7.76
CA ALA A 26 0.53 -8.42 -6.44
C ALA A 26 0.50 -7.42 -5.27
N GLY A 27 0.40 -6.12 -5.54
CA GLY A 27 0.47 -5.06 -4.53
C GLY A 27 1.87 -4.86 -3.96
N THR A 28 2.91 -5.32 -4.68
CA THR A 28 4.30 -5.08 -4.29
C THR A 28 4.73 -3.69 -4.80
N PRO A 29 5.37 -2.86 -3.96
CA PRO A 29 5.91 -1.58 -4.41
C PRO A 29 7.15 -1.82 -5.28
N ARG A 30 7.00 -1.61 -6.58
CA ARG A 30 8.10 -1.55 -7.54
C ARG A 30 8.51 -0.09 -7.73
N GLY A 31 9.73 0.17 -8.15
CA GLY A 31 10.09 1.56 -8.37
C GLY A 31 11.58 1.85 -8.35
N LYS A 32 11.89 3.13 -8.18
CA LYS A 32 13.26 3.64 -8.09
C LYS A 32 13.37 4.68 -6.97
N ILE A 33 14.50 4.68 -6.30
CA ILE A 33 14.88 5.71 -5.35
C ILE A 33 15.74 6.73 -6.09
N LEU A 34 15.34 7.99 -6.04
CA LEU A 34 16.02 9.08 -6.72
C LEU A 34 16.44 10.17 -5.74
N PRO A 35 17.68 10.69 -5.82
CA PRO A 35 18.01 11.95 -5.14
C PRO A 35 17.05 13.05 -5.57
N THR A 36 16.63 13.92 -4.62
CA THR A 36 15.66 15.00 -4.85
C THR A 36 15.92 15.79 -6.12
N ARG A 37 17.19 16.17 -6.37
CA ARG A 37 17.58 16.90 -7.58
C ARG A 37 17.28 16.13 -8.87
N LYS A 38 17.41 14.78 -8.84
CA LYS A 38 17.14 13.94 -10.02
C LYS A 38 15.65 13.79 -10.24
N PHE A 39 14.90 13.63 -9.18
CA PHE A 39 13.44 13.58 -9.22
C PHE A 39 12.86 14.87 -9.82
N LEU A 40 13.23 16.06 -9.31
CA LEU A 40 12.78 17.35 -9.81
C LEU A 40 13.10 17.56 -11.29
N LYS A 41 14.29 17.12 -11.73
CA LYS A 41 14.67 17.15 -13.15
C LYS A 41 13.86 16.18 -14.01
N GLY A 42 13.37 15.08 -13.43
CA GLY A 42 12.59 14.03 -14.08
C GLY A 42 11.10 14.35 -14.21
N ILE A 43 10.57 15.21 -13.34
CA ILE A 43 9.15 15.61 -13.40
C ILE A 43 8.85 16.29 -14.74
N GLY A 44 7.78 15.83 -15.40
CA GLY A 44 7.32 16.41 -16.66
C GLY A 44 8.08 15.97 -17.90
N ASN A 45 8.98 14.98 -17.79
CA ASN A 45 9.63 14.36 -18.92
C ASN A 45 9.62 12.82 -18.81
N THR A 46 10.09 12.12 -19.85
CA THR A 46 10.07 10.65 -19.95
C THR A 46 11.36 10.00 -19.45
N SER A 47 12.14 10.65 -18.58
CA SER A 47 13.44 10.14 -18.14
C SER A 47 13.36 9.12 -16.99
N MET A 48 12.29 9.14 -16.20
CA MET A 48 12.05 8.16 -15.16
C MET A 48 11.37 6.94 -15.79
N ARG A 49 12.07 5.82 -15.86
CA ARG A 49 11.58 4.62 -16.57
C ARG A 49 11.76 3.36 -15.76
N LEU A 50 10.89 2.39 -16.02
CA LEU A 50 10.98 1.00 -15.55
C LEU A 50 10.70 0.07 -16.74
N PRO A 51 11.21 -1.17 -16.74
CA PRO A 51 10.79 -2.15 -17.73
C PRO A 51 9.32 -2.53 -17.50
N GLU A 52 8.57 -2.76 -18.57
CA GLU A 52 7.15 -3.13 -18.52
C GLU A 52 6.92 -4.46 -17.77
N ASP A 53 7.90 -5.34 -17.78
CA ASP A 53 7.84 -6.68 -17.18
C ASP A 53 7.67 -6.68 -15.66
N ILE A 54 7.79 -5.52 -14.98
CA ILE A 54 7.43 -5.39 -13.56
C ILE A 54 5.98 -5.83 -13.29
N PHE A 55 5.08 -5.72 -14.28
CA PHE A 55 3.67 -6.09 -14.15
C PHE A 55 3.39 -7.59 -14.27
N ILE A 56 4.39 -8.40 -14.59
CA ILE A 56 4.28 -9.86 -14.64
C ILE A 56 5.16 -10.55 -13.59
N LEU A 57 5.71 -9.79 -12.66
CA LEU A 57 6.43 -10.36 -11.52
C LEU A 57 5.46 -10.98 -10.52
N THR A 58 5.79 -12.20 -10.11
CA THR A 58 5.10 -12.88 -8.98
C THR A 58 5.56 -12.30 -7.65
N VAL A 59 4.85 -12.61 -6.56
CA VAL A 59 5.25 -12.24 -5.18
C VAL A 59 6.63 -12.80 -4.79
N THR A 60 7.09 -13.87 -5.45
CA THR A 60 8.42 -14.47 -5.23
C THR A 60 9.50 -13.92 -6.18
N GLY A 61 9.17 -12.88 -6.97
CA GLY A 61 10.10 -12.21 -7.88
C GLY A 61 10.40 -12.98 -9.19
N LYS A 62 9.60 -13.99 -9.51
CA LYS A 62 9.73 -14.71 -10.79
C LYS A 62 8.86 -14.06 -11.86
N TYR A 63 9.33 -14.03 -13.09
CA TYR A 63 8.52 -13.57 -14.23
C TYR A 63 7.51 -14.64 -14.64
N SER A 64 6.26 -14.24 -14.87
CA SER A 64 5.17 -15.10 -15.37
C SER A 64 4.94 -14.81 -16.85
N TRP A 65 5.71 -15.46 -17.71
CA TRP A 65 5.65 -15.26 -19.17
C TRP A 65 4.51 -16.02 -19.85
N GLN A 66 4.03 -17.09 -19.24
CA GLN A 66 2.96 -17.91 -19.81
C GLN A 66 1.66 -17.10 -19.89
N ASP A 67 1.10 -17.00 -21.08
CA ASP A 67 -0.15 -16.26 -21.37
C ASP A 67 -0.07 -14.77 -20.97
N SER A 68 1.14 -14.23 -20.90
CA SER A 68 1.39 -12.85 -20.51
C SER A 68 1.04 -11.87 -21.63
N PRO A 69 0.40 -10.71 -21.32
CA PRO A 69 0.28 -9.62 -22.29
C PRO A 69 1.61 -8.90 -22.57
N VAL A 70 2.61 -9.09 -21.68
CA VAL A 70 3.96 -8.52 -21.83
C VAL A 70 4.86 -9.53 -22.51
N SER A 71 5.62 -9.09 -23.52
CA SER A 71 6.59 -9.91 -24.23
C SER A 71 7.99 -9.73 -23.64
N ASP A 72 8.87 -10.71 -23.85
CA ASP A 72 10.28 -10.64 -23.47
C ASP A 72 11.07 -9.56 -24.27
N ALA A 73 10.47 -9.05 -25.35
CA ALA A 73 10.96 -7.92 -26.12
C ALA A 73 10.32 -6.57 -25.75
N SER A 74 9.48 -6.53 -24.69
CA SER A 74 8.84 -5.31 -24.22
C SER A 74 9.88 -4.30 -23.74
N GLY A 75 9.60 -3.03 -24.03
CA GLY A 75 10.49 -1.93 -23.70
C GLY A 75 10.22 -1.33 -22.32
N ASP A 76 10.82 -0.16 -22.12
CA ASP A 76 10.57 0.64 -20.93
C ASP A 76 9.23 1.37 -21.03
N VAL A 77 8.58 1.50 -19.87
CA VAL A 77 7.50 2.43 -19.62
C VAL A 77 8.04 3.64 -18.83
N TYR A 78 7.48 4.84 -19.02
CA TYR A 78 7.89 5.98 -18.23
C TYR A 78 6.92 6.26 -17.08
N LEU A 79 7.46 6.84 -16.01
CA LEU A 79 6.76 7.12 -14.77
C LEU A 79 6.30 8.57 -14.73
N VAL A 80 5.05 8.78 -14.36
CA VAL A 80 4.48 10.10 -14.10
C VAL A 80 4.05 10.13 -12.63
N PRO A 81 4.78 10.87 -11.75
CA PRO A 81 4.42 10.96 -10.35
C PRO A 81 3.05 11.61 -10.16
N ASP A 82 2.17 10.94 -9.43
CA ASP A 82 0.94 11.54 -8.93
C ASP A 82 1.26 12.31 -7.64
N VAL A 83 1.46 13.60 -7.78
CA VAL A 83 1.92 14.45 -6.68
C VAL A 83 0.89 14.62 -5.54
N SER A 84 -0.36 14.18 -5.73
CA SER A 84 -1.33 14.11 -4.65
C SER A 84 -0.98 13.00 -3.64
N THR A 85 -0.19 12.02 -4.08
CA THR A 85 0.26 10.89 -3.27
C THR A 85 1.66 11.10 -2.65
N LEU A 86 2.23 12.32 -2.78
CA LEU A 86 3.53 12.65 -2.19
C LEU A 86 3.43 12.69 -0.66
N LYS A 87 4.15 11.78 0.02
CA LYS A 87 4.11 11.59 1.47
C LYS A 87 5.53 11.41 2.04
N LEU A 88 5.68 11.65 3.33
CA LEU A 88 6.91 11.33 4.06
C LEU A 88 7.11 9.81 4.18
N VAL A 89 8.35 9.37 4.36
CA VAL A 89 8.70 8.00 4.74
C VAL A 89 9.27 8.03 6.15
N PRO A 90 8.42 7.86 7.20
CA PRO A 90 8.79 8.18 8.57
C PRO A 90 9.76 7.21 9.24
N TRP A 91 9.97 6.03 8.68
CA TRP A 91 10.85 5.00 9.25
C TRP A 91 12.31 5.08 8.79
N HIS A 92 12.64 5.96 7.85
CA HIS A 92 14.02 6.16 7.43
C HIS A 92 14.74 7.20 8.31
N ALA A 93 16.02 6.94 8.58
CA ALA A 93 16.86 7.90 9.32
C ALA A 93 17.14 9.17 8.51
N ASN A 94 17.28 9.05 7.19
CA ASN A 94 17.43 10.18 6.28
C ASN A 94 16.05 10.67 5.84
N PRO A 95 15.85 12.00 5.73
CA PRO A 95 14.60 12.56 5.25
C PRO A 95 14.25 12.06 3.84
N THR A 96 13.27 11.17 3.76
CA THR A 96 12.85 10.50 2.54
C THR A 96 11.37 10.77 2.29
N ALA A 97 11.00 10.99 1.04
CA ALA A 97 9.61 11.03 0.60
C ALA A 97 9.30 9.84 -0.32
N GLN A 98 8.03 9.55 -0.47
CA GLN A 98 7.52 8.57 -1.46
C GLN A 98 6.42 9.21 -2.28
N VAL A 99 6.28 8.74 -3.51
CA VAL A 99 5.21 9.16 -4.43
C VAL A 99 4.80 7.99 -5.30
N ILE A 100 3.49 7.81 -5.49
CA ILE A 100 2.98 6.80 -6.42
C ILE A 100 3.03 7.37 -7.83
N CYS A 101 3.47 6.55 -8.78
CA CYS A 101 3.59 6.93 -10.18
C CYS A 101 2.60 6.14 -11.04
N ASP A 102 1.95 6.83 -11.95
CA ASP A 102 1.31 6.21 -13.10
C ASP A 102 2.36 5.83 -14.15
N THR A 103 2.04 4.84 -14.98
CA THR A 103 2.96 4.33 -16.00
C THR A 103 2.37 4.50 -17.40
N PHE A 104 3.21 4.93 -18.34
CA PHE A 104 2.81 5.16 -19.71
C PHE A 104 3.82 4.56 -20.69
N TYR A 105 3.34 4.09 -21.84
CA TYR A 105 4.17 3.73 -22.97
C TYR A 105 4.80 4.97 -23.59
N LEU A 106 5.90 4.79 -24.33
CA LEU A 106 6.64 5.91 -24.94
C LEU A 106 5.82 6.71 -25.97
N ASN A 107 4.73 6.16 -26.50
CA ASN A 107 3.76 6.85 -27.35
C ASN A 107 2.77 7.73 -26.56
N GLY A 108 2.79 7.66 -25.23
CA GLY A 108 1.91 8.41 -24.33
C GLY A 108 0.64 7.67 -23.90
N ASP A 109 0.40 6.47 -24.39
CA ASP A 109 -0.74 5.66 -23.96
C ASP A 109 -0.52 5.13 -22.53
N PRO A 110 -1.56 5.04 -21.71
CA PRO A 110 -1.45 4.42 -20.39
C PRO A 110 -1.15 2.92 -20.49
N VAL A 111 -0.38 2.39 -19.55
CA VAL A 111 -0.17 0.94 -19.44
C VAL A 111 -1.45 0.32 -18.86
N ASP A 112 -2.23 -0.32 -19.70
CA ASP A 112 -3.60 -0.76 -19.40
C ASP A 112 -3.67 -1.94 -18.41
N ILE A 113 -2.58 -2.70 -18.23
CA ILE A 113 -2.45 -3.73 -17.20
C ILE A 113 -1.99 -3.19 -15.83
N ALA A 114 -1.59 -1.93 -15.75
CA ALA A 114 -1.18 -1.33 -14.48
C ALA A 114 -2.39 -1.13 -13.55
N PRO A 115 -2.36 -1.61 -12.29
CA PRO A 115 -3.53 -1.62 -11.39
C PRO A 115 -4.22 -0.27 -11.25
N ARG A 116 -3.47 0.83 -11.13
CA ARG A 116 -4.06 2.18 -11.04
C ARG A 116 -4.80 2.58 -12.31
N HIS A 117 -4.30 2.23 -13.49
CA HIS A 117 -4.99 2.50 -14.77
C HIS A 117 -6.25 1.65 -14.92
N VAL A 118 -6.20 0.38 -14.50
CA VAL A 118 -7.39 -0.48 -14.45
C VAL A 118 -8.48 0.15 -13.57
N LEU A 119 -8.14 0.58 -12.35
CA LEU A 119 -9.09 1.25 -11.46
C LEU A 119 -9.62 2.56 -12.04
N LYS A 120 -8.75 3.42 -12.55
CA LYS A 120 -9.13 4.67 -13.23
C LYS A 120 -10.11 4.41 -14.39
N HIS A 121 -9.87 3.35 -15.18
CA HIS A 121 -10.78 2.97 -16.24
C HIS A 121 -12.16 2.54 -15.71
N VAL A 122 -12.21 1.71 -14.67
CA VAL A 122 -13.47 1.29 -14.03
C VAL A 122 -14.23 2.51 -13.47
N LEU A 123 -13.54 3.42 -12.80
CA LEU A 123 -14.16 4.66 -12.28
C LEU A 123 -14.76 5.54 -13.41
N GLN A 124 -14.12 5.58 -14.56
CA GLN A 124 -14.69 6.28 -15.75
C GLN A 124 -15.97 5.61 -16.24
N LEU A 125 -16.09 4.25 -16.16
CA LEU A 125 -17.33 3.57 -16.52
C LEU A 125 -18.47 3.94 -15.57
N TYR A 126 -18.22 4.03 -14.26
CA TYR A 126 -19.18 4.53 -13.27
C TYR A 126 -19.61 5.97 -13.59
N ALA A 127 -18.64 6.84 -13.83
CA ALA A 127 -18.92 8.26 -14.14
C ALA A 127 -19.78 8.43 -15.41
N LYS A 128 -19.59 7.59 -16.44
CA LYS A 128 -20.43 7.59 -17.64
C LYS A 128 -21.91 7.25 -17.35
N GLN A 129 -22.18 6.50 -16.28
CA GLN A 129 -23.53 6.20 -15.80
C GLN A 129 -24.09 7.31 -14.89
N GLY A 130 -23.31 8.31 -14.57
CA GLY A 130 -23.67 9.34 -13.60
C GLY A 130 -23.52 8.87 -12.15
N TRP A 131 -22.69 7.89 -11.88
CA TRP A 131 -22.49 7.27 -10.57
C TRP A 131 -21.11 7.56 -10.01
N LYS A 132 -21.03 7.66 -8.68
CA LYS A 132 -19.78 7.76 -7.92
C LYS A 132 -19.73 6.64 -6.89
N PRO A 133 -18.83 5.66 -7.03
CA PRO A 133 -18.61 4.66 -6.00
C PRO A 133 -17.90 5.30 -4.78
N ILE A 134 -18.27 4.85 -3.60
CA ILE A 134 -17.63 5.14 -2.31
C ILE A 134 -17.27 3.80 -1.70
N VAL A 135 -16.07 3.67 -1.20
CA VAL A 135 -15.58 2.41 -0.61
C VAL A 135 -14.99 2.64 0.78
N ALA A 136 -14.96 1.58 1.60
CA ALA A 136 -14.24 1.52 2.87
C ALA A 136 -13.55 0.16 2.96
N PRO A 137 -12.21 0.10 2.87
CA PRO A 137 -11.47 -1.15 3.04
C PRO A 137 -11.23 -1.49 4.51
N GLU A 138 -11.21 -2.79 4.80
CA GLU A 138 -10.79 -3.39 6.07
C GLU A 138 -9.65 -4.36 5.77
N LEU A 139 -8.53 -4.25 6.47
CA LEU A 139 -7.36 -5.08 6.21
C LEU A 139 -6.97 -5.88 7.44
N GLU A 140 -6.96 -7.20 7.28
CA GLU A 140 -6.44 -8.12 8.27
C GLU A 140 -4.96 -8.47 7.99
N PHE A 141 -4.20 -8.63 9.05
CA PHE A 141 -2.81 -9.08 8.97
C PHE A 141 -2.39 -9.82 10.24
N TYR A 142 -1.40 -10.68 10.13
CA TYR A 142 -0.77 -11.31 11.28
C TYR A 142 0.54 -10.61 11.62
N LEU A 143 0.78 -10.42 12.92
CA LEU A 143 2.11 -10.20 13.44
C LEU A 143 2.75 -11.57 13.70
N VAL A 144 3.98 -11.75 13.24
CA VAL A 144 4.70 -13.01 13.38
C VAL A 144 6.11 -12.74 13.89
N LYS A 145 6.58 -13.63 14.74
CA LYS A 145 7.96 -13.63 15.23
C LYS A 145 8.93 -13.67 14.05
N LYS A 146 10.02 -12.94 14.15
CA LYS A 146 11.07 -12.98 13.15
C LYS A 146 11.56 -14.41 12.97
N ASN A 147 11.43 -14.93 11.74
CA ASN A 147 11.81 -16.28 11.38
C ASN A 147 12.95 -16.22 10.35
N LEU A 148 14.06 -16.83 10.65
CA LEU A 148 15.23 -16.88 9.77
C LEU A 148 15.30 -18.18 8.95
N ASP A 149 14.39 -19.12 9.20
CA ASP A 149 14.32 -20.41 8.52
C ASP A 149 12.91 -20.59 7.94
N ALA A 150 12.82 -20.59 6.62
CA ALA A 150 11.54 -20.71 5.90
C ALA A 150 10.82 -22.05 6.10
N ASP A 151 11.53 -23.09 6.57
CA ASP A 151 10.96 -24.41 6.83
C ASP A 151 10.27 -24.50 8.21
N TYR A 152 10.48 -23.52 9.09
CA TYR A 152 9.78 -23.45 10.36
C TYR A 152 8.40 -22.78 10.20
N PRO A 153 7.38 -23.27 10.94
CA PRO A 153 6.08 -22.62 10.95
C PRO A 153 6.17 -21.22 11.54
N LEU A 154 5.29 -20.33 11.08
CA LEU A 154 5.16 -19.01 11.65
C LEU A 154 4.63 -19.09 13.08
N GLU A 155 5.16 -18.26 13.97
CA GLU A 155 4.76 -18.17 15.39
C GLU A 155 4.31 -16.75 15.72
N ALA A 156 3.33 -16.60 16.62
CA ALA A 156 2.98 -15.32 17.17
C ALA A 156 4.16 -14.70 17.93
N PRO A 157 4.38 -13.38 17.86
CA PRO A 157 5.43 -12.72 18.63
C PRO A 157 5.09 -12.71 20.12
N VAL A 158 6.08 -12.40 20.95
CA VAL A 158 5.88 -12.18 22.38
C VAL A 158 5.29 -10.80 22.58
N GLY A 159 4.13 -10.72 23.24
CA GLY A 159 3.48 -9.46 23.57
C GLY A 159 4.10 -8.76 24.78
N THR A 160 3.54 -7.63 25.18
CA THR A 160 4.01 -6.80 26.31
C THR A 160 3.96 -7.54 27.64
N SER A 161 3.07 -8.52 27.82
CA SER A 161 3.03 -9.38 29.02
C SER A 161 4.18 -10.39 29.11
N GLY A 162 5.04 -10.50 28.10
CA GLY A 162 6.09 -11.47 28.01
C GLY A 162 5.62 -12.86 27.54
N ARG A 163 4.43 -12.99 27.01
CA ARG A 163 3.83 -14.23 26.51
C ARG A 163 3.56 -14.14 25.01
N ALA A 164 3.74 -15.25 24.31
CA ALA A 164 3.24 -15.40 22.95
C ALA A 164 1.79 -15.92 23.00
N GLU A 165 0.95 -15.32 22.22
CA GLU A 165 -0.45 -15.71 22.09
C GLU A 165 -0.55 -17.11 21.44
N LYS A 166 -1.48 -17.93 21.92
CA LYS A 166 -1.71 -19.30 21.41
C LYS A 166 -3.09 -19.47 20.78
N VAL A 167 -4.02 -18.61 21.14
CA VAL A 167 -5.40 -18.62 20.67
C VAL A 167 -5.83 -17.16 20.51
N GLY A 168 -6.38 -16.81 19.37
CA GLY A 168 -6.89 -15.46 19.13
C GLY A 168 -8.04 -15.10 20.06
N GLN A 169 -8.16 -13.83 20.36
CA GLN A 169 -9.17 -13.23 21.23
C GLN A 169 -9.91 -12.13 20.46
N ALA A 170 -10.74 -12.53 19.51
CA ALA A 170 -11.48 -11.60 18.67
C ALA A 170 -12.16 -10.49 19.50
N TYR A 171 -11.91 -9.24 19.12
CA TYR A 171 -12.36 -8.03 19.81
C TYR A 171 -11.85 -7.87 21.25
N GLY A 172 -10.87 -8.68 21.66
CA GLY A 172 -10.24 -8.57 22.98
C GLY A 172 -9.32 -7.35 23.07
N ILE A 173 -9.71 -6.34 23.86
CA ILE A 173 -8.91 -5.11 24.03
C ILE A 173 -7.54 -5.43 24.64
N ASP A 174 -7.52 -6.26 25.70
CA ASP A 174 -6.25 -6.65 26.34
C ASP A 174 -5.34 -7.44 25.38
N ALA A 175 -5.91 -8.23 24.47
CA ALA A 175 -5.16 -8.95 23.46
C ALA A 175 -4.57 -8.00 22.39
N ALA A 176 -5.32 -6.99 21.96
CA ALA A 176 -4.80 -5.95 21.08
C ALA A 176 -3.66 -5.16 21.75
N ASN A 177 -3.81 -4.85 23.05
CA ASN A 177 -2.82 -4.11 23.85
C ASN A 177 -1.51 -4.90 24.06
N GLU A 178 -1.49 -6.22 23.86
CA GLU A 178 -0.24 -6.99 23.85
C GLU A 178 0.74 -6.49 22.77
N TYR A 179 0.23 -5.83 21.74
CA TYR A 179 0.99 -5.31 20.61
C TYR A 179 0.98 -3.77 20.54
N ASP A 180 0.59 -3.10 21.63
CA ASP A 180 0.45 -1.65 21.75
C ASP A 180 1.65 -0.85 21.20
N PRO A 181 2.93 -1.18 21.49
CA PRO A 181 4.07 -0.43 20.93
C PRO A 181 4.16 -0.47 19.39
N ILE A 182 3.70 -1.57 18.77
CA ILE A 182 3.65 -1.70 17.29
C ILE A 182 2.47 -0.89 16.74
N VAL A 183 1.34 -0.93 17.44
CA VAL A 183 0.12 -0.21 17.09
C VAL A 183 0.35 1.31 17.14
N GLU A 184 1.00 1.81 18.19
CA GLU A 184 1.39 3.22 18.32
C GLU A 184 2.29 3.67 17.16
N ASP A 185 3.30 2.88 16.81
CA ASP A 185 4.14 3.20 15.65
C ASP A 185 3.36 3.15 14.31
N ILE A 186 2.35 2.29 14.19
CA ILE A 186 1.45 2.30 13.02
C ILE A 186 0.67 3.61 12.97
N TYR A 187 0.09 4.07 14.10
CA TYR A 187 -0.62 5.35 14.19
C TYR A 187 0.30 6.53 13.84
N ASP A 188 1.45 6.63 14.49
CA ASP A 188 2.43 7.70 14.26
C ASP A 188 2.87 7.75 12.77
N PHE A 189 3.15 6.59 12.17
CA PHE A 189 3.56 6.52 10.77
C PHE A 189 2.41 6.83 9.82
N CYS A 190 1.18 6.44 10.14
CA CYS A 190 0.00 6.79 9.35
C CYS A 190 -0.27 8.29 9.42
N GLU A 191 -0.20 8.91 10.61
CA GLU A 191 -0.36 10.36 10.79
C GLU A 191 0.68 11.13 9.98
N ALA A 192 1.96 10.75 10.06
CA ALA A 192 3.03 11.38 9.30
C ALA A 192 2.84 11.29 7.77
N GLN A 193 2.12 10.29 7.30
CA GLN A 193 1.78 10.07 5.89
C GLN A 193 0.38 10.59 5.52
N GLU A 194 -0.37 11.16 6.47
CA GLU A 194 -1.77 11.55 6.29
C GLU A 194 -2.63 10.39 5.75
N ILE A 195 -2.39 9.17 6.25
CA ILE A 195 -3.23 8.00 6.01
C ILE A 195 -4.28 7.96 7.11
N ASP A 196 -5.55 8.07 6.72
CA ASP A 196 -6.69 8.17 7.64
C ASP A 196 -7.23 6.77 7.96
N ILE A 197 -6.75 6.19 9.07
CA ILE A 197 -7.26 4.92 9.61
C ILE A 197 -8.32 5.20 10.68
N ASP A 198 -9.35 4.36 10.73
CA ASP A 198 -10.49 4.53 11.65
C ASP A 198 -10.28 3.74 12.94
N THR A 199 -10.24 2.42 12.88
CA THR A 199 -10.16 1.55 14.06
C THR A 199 -9.12 0.44 13.88
N ILE A 200 -8.62 -0.07 15.02
CA ILE A 200 -7.87 -1.30 15.12
C ILE A 200 -8.62 -2.26 16.05
N SER A 201 -8.73 -3.52 15.64
CA SER A 201 -9.27 -4.59 16.49
C SER A 201 -8.38 -5.82 16.44
N HIS A 202 -8.46 -6.63 17.51
CA HIS A 202 -7.89 -7.97 17.52
C HIS A 202 -8.81 -8.92 16.78
N GLU A 203 -8.25 -9.76 15.92
CA GLU A 203 -8.96 -10.73 15.11
C GLU A 203 -8.95 -12.15 15.74
N SER A 204 -9.52 -13.11 15.00
CA SER A 204 -9.76 -14.46 15.50
C SER A 204 -8.51 -15.34 15.59
N GLY A 205 -7.45 -14.99 14.88
CA GLY A 205 -6.16 -15.70 14.94
C GLY A 205 -5.20 -15.12 15.97
N PRO A 206 -4.22 -15.89 16.46
CA PRO A 206 -3.22 -15.40 17.42
C PRO A 206 -2.36 -14.31 16.78
N ALA A 207 -2.28 -13.15 17.42
CA ALA A 207 -1.61 -11.95 16.93
C ALA A 207 -2.13 -11.45 15.55
N GLN A 208 -3.39 -11.74 15.25
CA GLN A 208 -4.08 -11.21 14.09
C GLN A 208 -4.78 -9.92 14.45
N LEU A 209 -4.53 -8.87 13.67
CA LEU A 209 -5.14 -7.56 13.82
C LEU A 209 -5.88 -7.18 12.53
N GLU A 210 -6.94 -6.41 12.69
CA GLU A 210 -7.66 -5.74 11.60
C GLU A 210 -7.57 -4.24 11.76
N ILE A 211 -7.40 -3.54 10.64
CA ILE A 211 -7.49 -2.09 10.57
C ILE A 211 -8.52 -1.68 9.54
N ASN A 212 -9.40 -0.77 9.95
CA ASN A 212 -10.47 -0.23 9.13
C ASN A 212 -10.10 1.18 8.68
N PHE A 213 -10.50 1.51 7.45
CA PHE A 213 -10.33 2.85 6.88
C PHE A 213 -11.67 3.57 6.82
N ASN A 214 -11.63 4.87 6.98
CA ASN A 214 -12.76 5.72 6.68
C ASN A 214 -13.17 5.59 5.22
N HIS A 215 -14.46 5.71 4.94
CA HIS A 215 -14.98 5.61 3.57
C HIS A 215 -14.58 6.82 2.71
N GLY A 216 -14.31 6.58 1.44
CA GLY A 216 -13.86 7.65 0.55
C GLY A 216 -13.80 7.28 -0.92
N ASP A 217 -13.01 8.06 -1.66
CA ASP A 217 -12.75 7.84 -3.08
C ASP A 217 -11.96 6.54 -3.30
N PRO A 218 -12.39 5.67 -4.23
CA PRO A 218 -11.76 4.37 -4.43
C PRO A 218 -10.28 4.43 -4.85
N LEU A 219 -9.87 5.41 -5.65
CA LEU A 219 -8.47 5.51 -6.07
C LEU A 219 -7.59 6.00 -4.92
N GLU A 220 -8.05 7.00 -4.19
CA GLU A 220 -7.35 7.52 -3.02
C GLU A 220 -7.17 6.45 -1.95
N LEU A 221 -8.23 5.69 -1.65
CA LEU A 221 -8.16 4.60 -0.67
C LEU A 221 -7.31 3.41 -1.15
N ALA A 222 -7.34 3.08 -2.45
CA ALA A 222 -6.43 2.07 -2.99
C ALA A 222 -4.96 2.47 -2.82
N ASP A 223 -4.63 3.74 -3.04
CA ASP A 223 -3.29 4.28 -2.81
C ASP A 223 -2.92 4.27 -1.31
N GLN A 224 -3.84 4.65 -0.42
CA GLN A 224 -3.64 4.60 1.03
C GLN A 224 -3.41 3.16 1.52
N VAL A 225 -4.22 2.19 1.08
CA VAL A 225 -4.04 0.75 1.39
C VAL A 225 -2.69 0.23 0.92
N PHE A 226 -2.27 0.63 -0.28
CA PHE A 226 -0.97 0.25 -0.82
C PHE A 226 0.19 0.76 0.07
N LEU A 227 0.16 2.03 0.48
CA LEU A 227 1.15 2.61 1.39
C LEU A 227 1.04 2.03 2.80
N PHE A 228 -0.17 1.84 3.31
CA PHE A 228 -0.45 1.29 4.63
C PHE A 228 0.16 -0.10 4.85
N LYS A 229 0.04 -1.01 3.88
CA LYS A 229 0.66 -2.34 3.98
C LYS A 229 2.18 -2.26 4.15
N ARG A 230 2.79 -1.25 3.57
CA ARG A 230 4.22 -0.95 3.72
C ARG A 230 4.50 -0.39 5.12
N THR A 231 3.68 0.55 5.57
CA THR A 231 3.75 1.20 6.88
C THR A 231 3.70 0.17 8.01
N VAL A 232 2.72 -0.72 8.01
CA VAL A 232 2.58 -1.79 9.01
C VAL A 232 3.81 -2.70 9.06
N ARG A 233 4.33 -3.10 7.89
CA ARG A 233 5.55 -3.92 7.85
C ARG A 233 6.76 -3.20 8.45
N GLN A 234 6.90 -1.90 8.24
CA GLN A 234 8.01 -1.12 8.78
C GLN A 234 7.85 -0.85 10.28
N ALA A 235 6.64 -0.58 10.76
CA ALA A 235 6.35 -0.49 12.18
C ALA A 235 6.68 -1.81 12.89
N ALA A 236 6.22 -2.95 12.38
CA ALA A 236 6.54 -4.26 12.94
C ALA A 236 8.06 -4.53 12.97
N LEU A 237 8.78 -4.21 11.88
CA LEU A 237 10.23 -4.39 11.80
C LEU A 237 11.00 -3.58 12.85
N LYS A 238 10.53 -2.41 13.23
CA LYS A 238 11.11 -1.58 14.30
C LYS A 238 11.11 -2.30 15.65
N HIS A 239 10.15 -3.20 15.86
CA HIS A 239 10.00 -4.04 17.06
C HIS A 239 10.50 -5.48 16.89
N ASP A 240 11.31 -5.74 15.87
CA ASP A 240 11.88 -7.06 15.58
C ASP A 240 10.83 -8.16 15.30
N VAL A 241 9.68 -7.73 14.74
CA VAL A 241 8.52 -8.54 14.36
C VAL A 241 8.28 -8.39 12.86
N TYR A 242 7.72 -9.40 12.20
CA TYR A 242 7.20 -9.27 10.85
C TYR A 242 5.69 -9.10 10.86
N ALA A 243 5.16 -8.30 9.93
CA ALA A 243 3.75 -8.26 9.60
C ALA A 243 3.50 -8.92 8.23
N THR A 244 2.54 -9.82 8.15
CA THR A 244 2.17 -10.51 6.92
C THR A 244 0.71 -10.27 6.55
N PHE A 245 0.49 -9.89 5.29
CA PHE A 245 -0.83 -9.77 4.65
C PHE A 245 -1.11 -10.98 3.74
N MET A 246 -0.42 -12.10 3.97
CA MET A 246 -0.69 -13.35 3.25
C MET A 246 -2.10 -13.85 3.60
N ALA A 247 -2.88 -14.21 2.60
CA ALA A 247 -4.28 -14.59 2.78
C ALA A 247 -4.47 -15.82 3.71
N LYS A 248 -3.50 -16.74 3.74
CA LYS A 248 -3.53 -17.92 4.62
C LYS A 248 -2.11 -18.23 5.11
N PRO A 249 -1.59 -17.49 6.12
CA PRO A 249 -0.22 -17.70 6.60
C PRO A 249 -0.09 -18.92 7.51
N HIS A 250 -1.15 -19.29 8.23
CA HIS A 250 -1.23 -20.44 9.12
C HIS A 250 -2.28 -21.42 8.62
N GLN A 251 -1.93 -22.72 8.55
CA GLN A 251 -2.82 -23.72 7.99
C GLN A 251 -4.12 -23.87 8.81
N ASP A 252 -4.00 -23.90 10.13
CA ASP A 252 -5.09 -24.23 11.07
C ASP A 252 -5.75 -22.99 11.70
N GLU A 253 -5.23 -21.77 11.42
CA GLU A 253 -5.75 -20.53 11.93
C GLU A 253 -6.61 -19.80 10.86
N PRO A 254 -7.41 -18.80 11.21
CA PRO A 254 -8.13 -17.97 10.25
C PRO A 254 -7.23 -17.37 9.16
N GLY A 255 -7.77 -17.17 7.97
CA GLY A 255 -7.10 -16.40 6.92
C GLY A 255 -7.16 -14.90 7.23
N SER A 256 -6.34 -14.11 6.52
CA SER A 256 -6.45 -12.66 6.49
C SER A 256 -7.24 -12.24 5.26
N SER A 257 -8.37 -11.58 5.48
CA SER A 257 -9.18 -10.99 4.41
C SER A 257 -8.84 -9.53 4.17
N MET A 258 -9.37 -9.04 3.08
CA MET A 258 -9.56 -7.62 2.81
C MET A 258 -11.01 -7.44 2.42
N HIS A 259 -11.84 -7.01 3.36
CA HIS A 259 -13.22 -6.65 3.06
C HIS A 259 -13.27 -5.28 2.39
N LEU A 260 -14.24 -5.10 1.52
CA LEU A 260 -14.45 -3.84 0.84
C LEU A 260 -15.93 -3.48 0.90
N HIS A 261 -16.28 -2.59 1.83
CA HIS A 261 -17.62 -2.02 1.87
C HIS A 261 -17.80 -1.06 0.71
N GLN A 262 -18.96 -1.09 0.09
CA GLN A 262 -19.24 -0.27 -1.09
C GLN A 262 -20.59 0.41 -0.95
N SER A 263 -20.63 1.66 -1.37
CA SER A 263 -21.84 2.44 -1.60
C SER A 263 -21.77 3.11 -2.97
N LEU A 264 -22.90 3.52 -3.49
CA LEU A 264 -23.00 4.13 -4.81
C LEU A 264 -23.83 5.40 -4.73
N LEU A 265 -23.27 6.54 -5.15
CA LEU A 265 -23.95 7.81 -5.16
C LEU A 265 -24.33 8.23 -6.57
N ASP A 266 -25.51 8.80 -6.73
CA ASP A 266 -25.86 9.57 -7.93
C ASP A 266 -25.03 10.86 -7.96
N LEU A 267 -24.29 11.10 -9.05
CA LEU A 267 -23.40 12.26 -9.19
C LEU A 267 -24.13 13.61 -9.21
N LYS A 268 -25.42 13.64 -9.59
CA LYS A 268 -26.21 14.87 -9.70
C LYS A 268 -26.87 15.24 -8.39
N THR A 269 -27.37 14.25 -7.67
CA THR A 269 -28.19 14.45 -6.46
C THR A 269 -27.39 14.18 -5.17
N GLY A 270 -26.29 13.44 -5.23
CA GLY A 270 -25.56 12.94 -4.06
C GLY A 270 -26.32 11.87 -3.29
N THR A 271 -27.41 11.35 -3.82
CA THR A 271 -28.26 10.34 -3.15
C THR A 271 -27.61 8.96 -3.26
N ASN A 272 -27.65 8.19 -2.18
CA ASN A 272 -27.25 6.79 -2.20
C ASN A 272 -28.22 5.97 -3.07
N LEU A 273 -27.71 5.10 -3.91
CA LEU A 273 -28.46 4.30 -4.88
C LEU A 273 -28.77 2.88 -4.39
N PHE A 274 -28.26 2.47 -3.21
CA PHE A 274 -28.58 1.19 -2.57
C PHE A 274 -29.71 1.31 -1.56
#